data_4af405060bc97f56c2dfd13ae6e31a98
#
_entry.id   4af405060bc97f56c2dfd13ae6e31a98
#
_cell.length_a   1.000
_cell.length_b   1.000
_cell.length_c   1.000
_cell.angle_alpha   90.00
_cell.angle_beta   90.00
_cell.angle_gamma   90.00
#
_symmetry.space_group_name_H-M   'P 1'
#
loop_
_entity.id
_entity.type
_entity.pdbx_description
1 polymer ?
#
loop_
_entity_poly.entity_id
_entity_poly.type
_entity_poly.pdbx_seq_one_letter_code
_entity_poly.pdbx_strand_id
1 'polypeptide(L)'
;MGEPTALAERALEQVPDLDAAIDELATPSRVLSRVARPRPRPQEGPLESMMDVAAGGASAPPADPERVLEDGRRAAMKVRASADPQHVTLTLDEQVGLEAVILLFGRPALLVQHGTFPTPPAGWEALDAERPRIEHSIRSVGRIELLNRGMVGTGFLVAPDLVMTNRHVAEVFSLPADGGGWTFKLGRTPVIDYIDERDAITSATYKITAVAGIHTDVRIDLALLRVEANPIGVVPAGWTTPAVLPVSGTPPVIGDGEHHVYVVGYPATDNQGVTPPDVMMRIFGDVYEVKRLQPGTMTAISATLPRFSHDCSTLGGNSGSCVVDLQTHQVIGLHFSGGYRESNYAVALWKLADDPLLRDAGVQFV
;
A
#
# COMPACT_ATOMS: atom_id res chain seq x y z
N MET A 1 -21.36 -7.00 9.38
CA MET A 1 -20.83 -6.62 10.71
C MET A 1 -20.35 -7.91 11.35
N GLY A 2 -19.04 -8.05 11.61
CA GLY A 2 -18.49 -9.19 12.34
C GLY A 2 -19.01 -9.17 13.78
N GLU A 3 -19.11 -10.34 14.41
CA GLU A 3 -19.53 -10.43 15.80
C GLU A 3 -18.58 -9.64 16.71
N PRO A 4 -19.08 -8.93 17.73
CA PRO A 4 -18.25 -8.15 18.68
C PRO A 4 -17.09 -8.95 19.29
N THR A 5 -17.31 -10.22 19.49
CA THR A 5 -16.37 -11.22 19.96
C THR A 5 -15.10 -11.33 19.10
N ALA A 6 -15.29 -11.43 17.78
CA ALA A 6 -14.17 -11.52 16.83
C ALA A 6 -13.33 -10.22 16.78
N LEU A 7 -13.93 -9.06 17.09
CA LEU A 7 -13.24 -7.78 17.04
C LEU A 7 -12.27 -7.60 18.22
N ALA A 8 -12.67 -8.03 19.42
CA ALA A 8 -11.81 -7.97 20.61
C ALA A 8 -10.59 -8.90 20.48
N GLU A 9 -10.80 -10.12 19.98
CA GLU A 9 -9.71 -11.06 19.71
C GLU A 9 -8.75 -10.49 18.65
N ARG A 10 -9.28 -9.94 17.56
CA ARG A 10 -8.46 -9.28 16.52
C ARG A 10 -7.63 -8.12 17.07
N ALA A 11 -8.17 -7.34 18.02
CA ALA A 11 -7.40 -6.25 18.62
C ALA A 11 -6.19 -6.76 19.40
N LEU A 12 -6.34 -7.88 20.11
CA LEU A 12 -5.25 -8.51 20.86
C LEU A 12 -4.22 -9.20 19.94
N GLU A 13 -4.68 -9.76 18.84
CA GLU A 13 -3.82 -10.48 17.88
C GLU A 13 -3.10 -9.55 16.90
N GLN A 14 -3.75 -8.47 16.45
CA GLN A 14 -3.26 -7.64 15.36
C GLN A 14 -2.63 -6.32 15.80
N VAL A 15 -2.82 -5.86 17.04
CA VAL A 15 -2.15 -4.68 17.57
C VAL A 15 -0.92 -5.14 18.34
N PRO A 16 0.30 -4.92 17.86
CA PRO A 16 1.53 -5.49 18.43
C PRO A 16 1.76 -5.10 19.89
N ASP A 17 1.37 -3.88 20.28
CA ASP A 17 1.42 -3.39 21.65
C ASP A 17 0.14 -2.59 21.98
N LEU A 18 -0.88 -3.29 22.47
CA LEU A 18 -2.18 -2.67 22.78
C LEU A 18 -2.09 -1.70 23.97
N ASP A 19 -1.22 -1.95 24.95
CA ASP A 19 -1.05 -1.07 26.10
C ASP A 19 -0.43 0.27 25.67
N ALA A 20 0.62 0.22 24.88
CA ALA A 20 1.23 1.42 24.32
C ALA A 20 0.28 2.15 23.34
N ALA A 21 -0.53 1.43 22.57
CA ALA A 21 -1.57 2.03 21.72
C ALA A 21 -2.62 2.80 22.55
N ILE A 22 -3.08 2.23 23.68
CA ILE A 22 -4.00 2.91 24.61
C ILE A 22 -3.39 4.20 25.16
N ASP A 23 -2.11 4.18 25.54
CA ASP A 23 -1.41 5.35 26.05
C ASP A 23 -1.24 6.42 24.97
N GLU A 24 -0.91 6.02 23.76
CA GLU A 24 -0.75 6.93 22.62
C GLU A 24 -2.08 7.58 22.21
N LEU A 25 -3.19 6.84 22.27
CA LEU A 25 -4.55 7.34 22.04
C LEU A 25 -5.01 8.38 23.08
N ALA A 26 -4.31 8.53 24.20
CA ALA A 26 -4.55 9.64 25.12
C ALA A 26 -4.21 11.01 24.50
N THR A 27 -3.49 11.04 23.37
CA THR A 27 -3.18 12.24 22.60
C THR A 27 -3.64 12.08 21.14
N PRO A 28 -4.95 12.15 20.83
CA PRO A 28 -5.50 11.89 19.50
C PRO A 28 -4.85 12.68 18.37
N SER A 29 -4.46 13.94 18.62
CA SER A 29 -3.80 14.79 17.63
C SER A 29 -2.45 14.22 17.14
N ARG A 30 -1.71 13.49 17.98
CA ARG A 30 -0.47 12.82 17.60
C ARG A 30 -0.75 11.64 16.67
N VAL A 31 -1.76 10.85 16.96
CA VAL A 31 -2.20 9.73 16.10
C VAL A 31 -2.68 10.24 14.75
N LEU A 32 -3.52 11.29 14.74
CA LEU A 32 -4.05 11.89 13.53
C LEU A 32 -2.97 12.55 12.65
N SER A 33 -1.86 13.00 13.20
CA SER A 33 -0.76 13.55 12.40
C SER A 33 -0.08 12.52 11.48
N ARG A 34 -0.20 11.23 11.79
CA ARG A 34 0.31 10.13 10.95
C ARG A 34 -0.60 9.82 9.75
N VAL A 35 -1.89 10.08 9.95
CA VAL A 35 -2.92 9.89 8.94
C VAL A 35 -3.28 11.27 8.40
N ALA A 36 -2.63 11.94 7.68
CA ALA A 36 -2.85 13.29 7.19
C ALA A 36 -4.29 13.80 7.35
N ARG A 37 -4.45 14.94 8.03
CA ARG A 37 -5.77 15.58 8.17
C ARG A 37 -6.34 15.89 6.80
N PRO A 38 -7.65 15.62 6.54
CA PRO A 38 -8.30 16.07 5.32
C PRO A 38 -8.09 17.58 5.19
N ARG A 39 -7.73 18.07 4.00
CA ARG A 39 -7.87 19.51 3.74
C ARG A 39 -9.35 19.83 3.82
N PRO A 40 -9.74 20.98 4.43
CA PRO A 40 -11.09 21.47 4.24
C PRO A 40 -11.31 21.56 2.72
N ARG A 41 -12.36 20.90 2.22
CA ARG A 41 -12.71 20.99 0.80
C ARG A 41 -12.79 22.48 0.45
N PRO A 42 -12.20 22.93 -0.68
CA PRO A 42 -12.51 24.24 -1.20
C PRO A 42 -14.03 24.34 -1.24
N GLN A 43 -14.61 25.45 -0.79
CA GLN A 43 -16.06 25.64 -0.86
C GLN A 43 -16.51 25.32 -2.28
N GLU A 44 -17.25 24.23 -2.44
CA GLU A 44 -17.77 23.78 -3.71
C GLU A 44 -18.54 24.94 -4.34
N GLY A 45 -18.23 25.24 -5.61
CA GLY A 45 -18.95 26.28 -6.33
C GLY A 45 -20.43 25.92 -6.46
N PRO A 46 -21.33 26.89 -6.71
CA PRO A 46 -22.79 26.67 -6.72
C PRO A 46 -23.28 25.55 -7.63
N LEU A 47 -22.50 25.14 -8.65
CA LEU A 47 -22.86 24.09 -9.60
C LEU A 47 -22.63 22.67 -9.06
N GLU A 48 -21.60 22.44 -8.25
CA GLU A 48 -21.31 21.10 -7.67
C GLU A 48 -22.31 20.78 -6.56
N SER A 49 -22.70 21.78 -5.76
CA SER A 49 -23.76 21.62 -4.75
C SER A 49 -25.13 21.23 -5.35
N MET A 50 -25.44 21.63 -6.57
CA MET A 50 -26.69 21.26 -7.25
C MET A 50 -26.68 19.83 -7.77
N MET A 51 -25.53 19.26 -8.11
CA MET A 51 -25.43 17.87 -8.58
C MET A 51 -25.54 16.85 -7.43
N ASP A 52 -25.03 17.18 -6.23
CA ASP A 52 -25.15 16.33 -5.03
C ASP A 52 -26.60 16.25 -4.50
N VAL A 53 -27.37 17.32 -4.63
CA VAL A 53 -28.81 17.32 -4.25
C VAL A 53 -29.63 16.43 -5.19
N ALA A 54 -29.20 16.26 -6.44
CA ALA A 54 -29.88 15.40 -7.42
C ALA A 54 -29.61 13.90 -7.20
N ALA A 55 -28.53 13.51 -6.51
CA ALA A 55 -28.17 12.14 -6.24
C ALA A 55 -28.85 11.50 -5.01
N GLY A 56 -29.64 12.26 -4.24
CA GLY A 56 -30.56 11.73 -3.23
C GLY A 56 -29.95 10.99 -2.04
N GLY A 57 -28.66 11.17 -1.78
CA GLY A 57 -27.94 10.52 -0.68
C GLY A 57 -27.66 11.51 0.44
N ALA A 58 -28.49 11.52 1.48
CA ALA A 58 -28.12 12.13 2.76
C ALA A 58 -27.01 11.27 3.39
N SER A 59 -25.74 11.55 3.09
CA SER A 59 -24.62 10.95 3.83
C SER A 59 -24.64 11.56 5.23
N ALA A 60 -24.61 10.70 6.27
CA ALA A 60 -24.42 11.13 7.63
C ALA A 60 -23.15 12.02 7.71
N PRO A 61 -23.14 13.09 8.55
CA PRO A 61 -21.95 13.92 8.70
C PRO A 61 -20.76 13.02 9.06
N PRO A 62 -19.56 13.25 8.50
CA PRO A 62 -18.39 12.45 8.79
C PRO A 62 -18.16 12.44 10.30
N ALA A 63 -17.97 11.26 10.87
CA ALA A 63 -17.71 11.10 12.29
C ALA A 63 -16.45 11.90 12.65
N ASP A 64 -16.49 12.64 13.76
CA ASP A 64 -15.33 13.39 14.27
C ASP A 64 -14.18 12.40 14.54
N PRO A 65 -13.04 12.52 13.87
CA PRO A 65 -11.93 11.58 14.01
C PRO A 65 -11.41 11.50 15.46
N GLU A 66 -11.40 12.59 16.20
CA GLU A 66 -10.95 12.60 17.60
C GLU A 66 -11.90 11.75 18.46
N ARG A 67 -13.22 11.91 18.26
CA ARG A 67 -14.22 11.10 18.96
C ARG A 67 -14.10 9.62 18.66
N VAL A 68 -13.86 9.25 17.38
CA VAL A 68 -13.66 7.84 17.00
C VAL A 68 -12.45 7.25 17.73
N LEU A 69 -11.35 8.00 17.86
CA LEU A 69 -10.17 7.55 18.59
C LEU A 69 -10.40 7.44 20.09
N GLU A 70 -11.19 8.34 20.69
CA GLU A 70 -11.60 8.25 22.10
C GLU A 70 -12.47 7.02 22.36
N ASP A 71 -13.44 6.74 21.48
CA ASP A 71 -14.27 5.55 21.55
C ASP A 71 -13.43 4.28 21.39
N GLY A 72 -12.47 4.28 20.46
CA GLY A 72 -11.50 3.22 20.26
C GLY A 72 -10.61 2.98 21.48
N ARG A 73 -10.13 4.03 22.11
CA ARG A 73 -9.36 3.94 23.35
C ARG A 73 -10.19 3.29 24.47
N ARG A 74 -11.44 3.72 24.65
CA ARG A 74 -12.33 3.10 25.65
C ARG A 74 -12.56 1.63 25.38
N ALA A 75 -12.78 1.26 24.11
CA ALA A 75 -12.95 -0.13 23.71
C ALA A 75 -11.68 -0.96 23.98
N ALA A 76 -10.51 -0.46 23.59
CA ALA A 76 -9.23 -1.12 23.81
C ALA A 76 -8.97 -1.35 25.32
N MET A 77 -9.27 -0.37 26.16
CA MET A 77 -9.17 -0.51 27.62
C MET A 77 -10.10 -1.60 28.15
N LYS A 78 -11.34 -1.71 27.66
CA LYS A 78 -12.27 -2.79 28.05
C LYS A 78 -11.76 -4.16 27.64
N VAL A 79 -11.23 -4.30 26.41
CA VAL A 79 -10.65 -5.54 25.90
C VAL A 79 -9.45 -5.94 26.75
N ARG A 80 -8.56 -4.99 27.04
CA ARG A 80 -7.36 -5.23 27.86
C ARG A 80 -7.65 -5.62 29.30
N ALA A 81 -8.70 -5.05 29.88
CA ALA A 81 -9.12 -5.32 31.27
C ALA A 81 -9.92 -6.63 31.41
N SER A 82 -10.37 -7.21 30.31
CA SER A 82 -11.19 -8.42 30.33
C SER A 82 -10.34 -9.68 30.51
N ALA A 83 -10.75 -10.55 31.42
CA ALA A 83 -10.18 -11.90 31.54
C ALA A 83 -10.65 -12.85 30.40
N ASP A 84 -11.75 -12.49 29.74
CA ASP A 84 -12.34 -13.24 28.63
C ASP A 84 -12.71 -12.26 27.50
N PRO A 85 -11.84 -12.10 26.50
CA PRO A 85 -12.07 -11.21 25.37
C PRO A 85 -13.33 -11.55 24.57
N GLN A 86 -13.77 -12.81 24.61
CA GLN A 86 -14.94 -13.27 23.87
C GLN A 86 -16.25 -12.71 24.44
N HIS A 87 -16.26 -12.24 25.67
CA HIS A 87 -17.47 -11.72 26.33
C HIS A 87 -17.42 -10.21 26.59
N VAL A 88 -16.53 -9.47 25.93
CA VAL A 88 -16.47 -8.01 26.03
C VAL A 88 -17.66 -7.38 25.32
N THR A 89 -18.47 -6.64 26.08
CA THR A 89 -19.59 -5.88 25.51
C THR A 89 -19.13 -4.49 25.06
N LEU A 90 -19.18 -4.24 23.76
CA LEU A 90 -18.84 -2.96 23.12
C LEU A 90 -20.09 -2.32 22.52
N THR A 91 -20.25 -1.02 22.69
CA THR A 91 -21.25 -0.23 21.95
C THR A 91 -20.87 -0.17 20.47
N LEU A 92 -21.80 0.27 19.61
CA LEU A 92 -21.52 0.41 18.18
C LEU A 92 -20.35 1.40 17.93
N ASP A 93 -20.35 2.55 18.64
CA ASP A 93 -19.27 3.55 18.53
C ASP A 93 -17.93 2.98 19.02
N GLU A 94 -17.92 2.18 20.09
CA GLU A 94 -16.73 1.49 20.57
C GLU A 94 -16.23 0.42 19.60
N GLN A 95 -17.12 -0.31 18.92
CA GLN A 95 -16.74 -1.27 17.88
C GLN A 95 -16.08 -0.57 16.69
N VAL A 96 -16.68 0.53 16.25
CA VAL A 96 -16.15 1.41 15.21
C VAL A 96 -14.78 1.98 15.60
N GLY A 97 -14.66 2.44 16.83
CA GLY A 97 -13.40 2.96 17.37
C GLY A 97 -12.32 1.89 17.50
N LEU A 98 -12.66 0.71 17.99
CA LEU A 98 -11.68 -0.40 18.12
C LEU A 98 -11.18 -0.89 16.76
N GLU A 99 -12.04 -0.92 15.75
CA GLU A 99 -11.62 -1.21 14.39
C GLU A 99 -10.63 -0.16 13.86
N ALA A 100 -10.85 1.12 14.17
CA ALA A 100 -9.89 2.17 13.84
C ALA A 100 -8.54 1.98 14.55
N VAL A 101 -8.54 1.55 15.83
CA VAL A 101 -7.31 1.22 16.57
C VAL A 101 -6.55 0.08 15.90
N ILE A 102 -7.22 -1.03 15.56
CA ILE A 102 -6.61 -2.15 14.86
C ILE A 102 -5.94 -1.70 13.56
N LEU A 103 -6.62 -0.87 12.78
CA LEU A 103 -6.10 -0.41 11.50
C LEU A 103 -4.93 0.57 11.65
N LEU A 104 -4.98 1.47 12.63
CA LEU A 104 -3.96 2.51 12.83
C LEU A 104 -2.69 2.00 13.52
N PHE A 105 -2.81 1.00 14.37
CA PHE A 105 -1.70 0.47 15.16
C PHE A 105 -1.28 -0.92 14.69
N GLY A 106 -2.21 -1.76 14.28
CA GLY A 106 -1.92 -3.11 13.83
C GLY A 106 -1.37 -3.15 12.41
N ARG A 107 -1.96 -2.36 11.50
CA ARG A 107 -1.56 -2.36 10.07
C ARG A 107 -1.59 -0.94 9.50
N PRO A 108 -0.68 -0.06 9.97
CA PRO A 108 -0.69 1.35 9.59
C PRO A 108 -0.35 1.56 8.10
N ALA A 109 -0.92 2.59 7.50
CA ALA A 109 -0.55 3.08 6.17
C ALA A 109 0.15 4.44 6.30
N LEU A 110 1.45 4.42 6.59
CA LEU A 110 2.24 5.60 6.91
C LEU A 110 2.44 6.46 5.66
N LEU A 111 2.16 7.76 5.79
CA LEU A 111 2.33 8.71 4.69
C LEU A 111 3.80 9.00 4.44
N VAL A 112 4.27 8.80 3.21
CA VAL A 112 5.62 9.18 2.82
C VAL A 112 5.63 10.65 2.40
N GLN A 113 6.57 11.42 2.94
CA GLN A 113 6.84 12.82 2.60
C GLN A 113 8.35 13.07 2.62
N HIS A 114 8.86 13.75 1.60
CA HIS A 114 10.30 14.04 1.45
C HIS A 114 11.18 12.79 1.46
N GLY A 115 10.67 11.67 0.93
CA GLY A 115 11.38 10.39 0.86
C GLY A 115 11.50 9.65 2.19
N THR A 116 10.78 10.09 3.24
CA THR A 116 10.77 9.48 4.58
C THR A 116 9.33 9.27 5.07
N PHE A 117 9.18 8.61 6.19
CA PHE A 117 7.89 8.32 6.83
C PHE A 117 7.86 8.85 8.26
N PRO A 118 6.67 9.15 8.83
CA PRO A 118 6.54 9.64 10.20
C PRO A 118 7.02 8.59 11.21
N THR A 119 7.19 8.99 12.48
CA THR A 119 7.44 8.04 13.57
C THR A 119 6.38 6.94 13.55
N PRO A 120 6.78 5.67 13.48
CA PRO A 120 5.84 4.56 13.50
C PRO A 120 4.98 4.54 14.77
N PRO A 121 3.78 3.94 14.73
CA PRO A 121 3.00 3.70 15.93
C PRO A 121 3.66 2.66 16.82
N ALA A 122 3.21 2.58 18.08
CA ALA A 122 3.64 1.59 19.05
C ALA A 122 3.56 0.17 18.46
N GLY A 123 4.58 -0.64 18.74
CA GLY A 123 4.73 -1.99 18.21
C GLY A 123 5.44 -2.08 16.84
N TRP A 124 5.70 -0.93 16.19
CA TRP A 124 6.41 -0.86 14.92
C TRP A 124 7.77 -0.12 15.01
N GLU A 125 8.39 -0.11 16.20
CA GLU A 125 9.69 0.54 16.45
C GLU A 125 10.80 0.00 15.55
N ALA A 126 10.69 -1.25 15.12
CA ALA A 126 11.61 -1.87 14.16
C ALA A 126 11.71 -1.09 12.84
N LEU A 127 10.65 -0.40 12.41
CA LEU A 127 10.70 0.46 11.22
C LEU A 127 11.65 1.65 11.41
N ASP A 128 11.72 2.23 12.61
CA ASP A 128 12.67 3.31 12.90
C ASP A 128 14.10 2.79 12.96
N ALA A 129 14.33 1.61 13.51
CA ALA A 129 15.64 0.97 13.54
C ALA A 129 16.19 0.71 12.12
N GLU A 130 15.31 0.34 11.20
CA GLU A 130 15.66 0.01 9.81
C GLU A 130 15.36 1.18 8.82
N ARG A 131 15.08 2.38 9.33
CA ARG A 131 14.67 3.55 8.54
C ARG A 131 15.53 3.80 7.30
N PRO A 132 16.88 3.84 7.37
CA PRO A 132 17.70 4.14 6.19
C PRO A 132 17.52 3.13 5.05
N ARG A 133 17.30 1.85 5.36
CA ARG A 133 17.08 0.79 4.38
C ARG A 133 15.68 0.85 3.80
N ILE A 134 14.69 1.15 4.63
CA ILE A 134 13.31 1.34 4.18
C ILE A 134 13.21 2.56 3.27
N GLU A 135 13.85 3.69 3.62
CA GLU A 135 13.89 4.89 2.77
C GLU A 135 14.59 4.64 1.43
N HIS A 136 15.57 3.74 1.39
CA HIS A 136 16.16 3.27 0.14
C HIS A 136 15.12 2.57 -0.74
N SER A 137 14.32 1.66 -0.17
CA SER A 137 13.23 0.99 -0.89
C SER A 137 12.15 1.97 -1.34
N ILE A 138 11.76 2.93 -0.49
CA ILE A 138 10.78 3.97 -0.79
C ILE A 138 11.13 4.74 -2.07
N ARG A 139 12.40 5.10 -2.25
CA ARG A 139 12.88 5.87 -3.41
C ARG A 139 12.77 5.09 -4.73
N SER A 140 12.82 3.77 -4.68
CA SER A 140 12.84 2.89 -5.86
C SER A 140 11.47 2.43 -6.33
N VAL A 141 10.41 2.86 -5.63
CA VAL A 141 9.02 2.58 -5.98
C VAL A 141 8.37 3.82 -6.57
N GLY A 142 7.73 3.67 -7.72
CA GLY A 142 7.10 4.77 -8.45
C GLY A 142 5.62 4.50 -8.77
N ARG A 143 4.87 5.58 -8.96
CA ARG A 143 3.50 5.57 -9.45
C ARG A 143 3.51 5.44 -10.96
N ILE A 144 2.84 4.41 -11.49
CA ILE A 144 2.63 4.25 -12.93
C ILE A 144 1.35 4.97 -13.29
N GLU A 145 1.44 5.82 -14.30
CA GLU A 145 0.31 6.61 -14.79
C GLU A 145 0.32 6.74 -16.31
N LEU A 146 -0.79 7.16 -16.87
CA LEU A 146 -0.91 7.58 -18.25
C LEU A 146 -0.94 9.11 -18.29
N LEU A 147 -0.04 9.71 -19.05
CA LEU A 147 -0.02 11.16 -19.22
C LEU A 147 -1.42 11.69 -19.56
N ASN A 148 -1.90 12.65 -18.79
CA ASN A 148 -3.24 13.27 -18.88
C ASN A 148 -4.43 12.33 -18.63
N ARG A 149 -4.24 11.18 -18.02
CA ARG A 149 -5.32 10.21 -17.73
C ARG A 149 -5.32 9.64 -16.30
N GLY A 150 -4.29 9.95 -15.51
CA GLY A 150 -4.18 9.52 -14.11
C GLY A 150 -3.49 8.18 -13.89
N MET A 151 -3.50 7.77 -12.65
CA MET A 151 -2.83 6.60 -12.13
C MET A 151 -3.43 5.29 -12.66
N VAL A 152 -2.57 4.29 -12.89
CA VAL A 152 -2.95 2.92 -13.27
C VAL A 152 -2.40 1.85 -12.33
N GLY A 153 -1.39 2.17 -11.54
CA GLY A 153 -0.79 1.23 -10.59
C GLY A 153 0.55 1.71 -10.05
N THR A 154 1.27 0.77 -9.49
CA THR A 154 2.60 0.95 -8.89
C THR A 154 3.63 0.11 -9.63
N GLY A 155 4.90 0.48 -9.57
CA GLY A 155 6.03 -0.32 -10.05
C GLY A 155 7.30 -0.01 -9.29
N PHE A 156 8.30 -0.87 -9.37
CA PHE A 156 9.59 -0.69 -8.72
C PHE A 156 10.76 -1.15 -9.58
N LEU A 157 11.94 -0.55 -9.37
CA LEU A 157 13.14 -0.87 -10.13
C LEU A 157 13.75 -2.21 -9.73
N VAL A 158 13.95 -3.09 -10.72
CA VAL A 158 14.59 -4.41 -10.57
C VAL A 158 15.88 -4.53 -11.42
N ALA A 159 16.14 -3.57 -12.30
CA ALA A 159 17.40 -3.33 -13.00
C ALA A 159 17.48 -1.83 -13.33
N PRO A 160 18.62 -1.28 -13.76
CA PRO A 160 18.79 0.17 -13.96
C PRO A 160 17.76 0.84 -14.87
N ASP A 161 17.21 0.10 -15.82
CA ASP A 161 16.22 0.56 -16.80
C ASP A 161 14.95 -0.32 -16.81
N LEU A 162 14.76 -1.15 -15.79
CA LEU A 162 13.69 -2.16 -15.76
C LEU A 162 12.82 -2.01 -14.51
N VAL A 163 11.55 -1.81 -14.74
CA VAL A 163 10.50 -1.74 -13.70
C VAL A 163 9.68 -3.01 -13.72
N MET A 164 9.44 -3.58 -12.54
CA MET A 164 8.48 -4.66 -12.35
C MET A 164 7.13 -4.09 -11.91
N THR A 165 6.05 -4.63 -12.49
CA THR A 165 4.66 -4.32 -12.13
C THR A 165 3.75 -5.51 -12.43
N ASN A 166 2.44 -5.37 -12.26
CA ASN A 166 1.51 -6.43 -12.60
C ASN A 166 1.19 -6.48 -14.11
N ARG A 167 0.81 -7.69 -14.58
CA ARG A 167 0.24 -7.92 -15.91
C ARG A 167 -0.94 -6.98 -16.15
N HIS A 168 -1.96 -6.99 -15.27
CA HIS A 168 -3.18 -6.21 -15.45
C HIS A 168 -2.89 -4.69 -15.51
N VAL A 169 -1.86 -4.19 -14.83
CA VAL A 169 -1.41 -2.79 -14.95
C VAL A 169 -0.84 -2.53 -16.34
N ALA A 170 0.05 -3.39 -16.84
CA ALA A 170 0.63 -3.26 -18.18
C ALA A 170 -0.42 -3.37 -19.28
N GLU A 171 -1.40 -4.23 -19.14
CA GLU A 171 -2.51 -4.44 -20.08
C GLU A 171 -3.45 -3.22 -20.20
N VAL A 172 -3.45 -2.28 -19.24
CA VAL A 172 -4.19 -1.01 -19.37
C VAL A 172 -3.73 -0.21 -20.59
N PHE A 173 -2.42 -0.22 -20.86
CA PHE A 173 -1.81 0.61 -21.91
C PHE A 173 -1.11 -0.17 -23.03
N SER A 174 -1.05 -1.48 -22.96
CA SER A 174 -0.43 -2.31 -23.99
C SER A 174 -1.33 -3.42 -24.51
N LEU A 175 -0.97 -3.96 -25.64
CA LEU A 175 -1.62 -5.11 -26.29
C LEU A 175 -0.58 -5.95 -27.02
N PRO A 176 -0.85 -7.25 -27.28
CA PRO A 176 0.02 -8.07 -28.10
C PRO A 176 0.24 -7.45 -29.49
N ALA A 177 1.48 -7.50 -29.99
CA ALA A 177 1.83 -7.03 -31.33
C ALA A 177 1.73 -8.18 -32.35
N ASP A 178 1.33 -7.86 -33.59
CA ASP A 178 1.17 -8.85 -34.70
C ASP A 178 2.46 -9.64 -34.99
N GLY A 179 3.62 -9.03 -34.75
CA GLY A 179 4.95 -9.65 -34.92
C GLY A 179 5.50 -10.36 -33.70
N GLY A 180 4.72 -10.51 -32.64
CA GLY A 180 5.15 -11.01 -31.34
C GLY A 180 5.59 -9.87 -30.40
N GLY A 181 5.61 -10.16 -29.09
CA GLY A 181 5.86 -9.14 -28.07
C GLY A 181 4.67 -8.24 -27.82
N TRP A 182 4.92 -7.00 -27.38
CA TRP A 182 3.90 -6.05 -26.91
C TRP A 182 4.08 -4.67 -27.56
N THR A 183 2.99 -3.97 -27.78
CA THR A 183 2.96 -2.59 -28.29
C THR A 183 2.04 -1.74 -27.43
N PHE A 184 2.27 -0.43 -27.39
CA PHE A 184 1.36 0.49 -26.69
C PHE A 184 0.06 0.72 -27.47
N LYS A 185 -1.03 0.77 -26.76
CA LYS A 185 -2.33 1.18 -27.32
C LYS A 185 -2.25 2.62 -27.80
N LEU A 186 -2.89 2.92 -28.93
CA LEU A 186 -2.90 4.26 -29.52
C LEU A 186 -3.36 5.31 -28.49
N GLY A 187 -2.63 6.41 -28.39
CA GLY A 187 -2.91 7.51 -27.48
C GLY A 187 -2.67 7.18 -26.00
N ARG A 188 -1.91 6.12 -25.68
CA ARG A 188 -1.44 5.81 -24.35
C ARG A 188 0.05 6.11 -24.24
N THR A 189 0.40 6.98 -23.31
CA THR A 189 1.79 7.32 -23.01
C THR A 189 2.04 7.00 -21.53
N PRO A 190 2.49 5.76 -21.22
CA PRO A 190 2.75 5.37 -19.85
C PRO A 190 4.04 6.01 -19.34
N VAL A 191 4.03 6.41 -18.08
CA VAL A 191 5.17 6.98 -17.35
C VAL A 191 5.21 6.40 -15.94
N ILE A 192 6.34 6.55 -15.26
CA ILE A 192 6.49 6.25 -13.84
C ILE A 192 7.08 7.45 -13.13
N ASP A 193 6.47 7.88 -12.01
CA ASP A 193 6.98 8.95 -11.15
C ASP A 193 7.43 8.37 -9.82
N TYR A 194 8.69 8.64 -9.46
CA TYR A 194 9.30 8.11 -8.23
C TYR A 194 9.13 9.03 -7.02
N ILE A 195 8.54 10.21 -7.16
CA ILE A 195 8.25 11.11 -6.04
C ILE A 195 6.80 10.94 -5.63
N ASP A 196 5.90 11.55 -6.35
CA ASP A 196 4.45 11.57 -6.15
C ASP A 196 4.01 11.38 -4.68
N GLU A 197 4.62 12.23 -3.84
CA GLU A 197 4.35 12.29 -2.41
C GLU A 197 3.35 13.40 -2.12
N ARG A 198 2.75 13.35 -0.96
CA ARG A 198 1.83 14.41 -0.57
C ARG A 198 2.52 15.77 -0.52
N ASP A 199 1.87 16.78 -1.11
CA ASP A 199 2.36 18.16 -1.20
C ASP A 199 3.68 18.33 -1.98
N ALA A 200 4.13 17.30 -2.71
CA ALA A 200 5.25 17.41 -3.61
C ALA A 200 4.95 18.45 -4.70
N ILE A 201 5.85 19.42 -4.85
CA ILE A 201 5.79 20.45 -5.92
C ILE A 201 6.69 20.11 -7.10
N THR A 202 7.39 18.98 -7.01
CA THR A 202 8.31 18.47 -8.02
C THR A 202 8.00 17.01 -8.30
N SER A 203 8.40 16.54 -9.47
CA SER A 203 8.24 15.16 -9.91
C SER A 203 9.58 14.58 -10.36
N ALA A 204 9.67 13.26 -10.40
CA ALA A 204 10.76 12.53 -11.04
C ALA A 204 10.17 11.48 -11.97
N THR A 205 9.58 11.99 -13.04
CA THR A 205 8.81 11.22 -14.01
C THR A 205 9.71 10.69 -15.10
N TYR A 206 9.65 9.39 -15.37
CA TYR A 206 10.38 8.69 -16.42
C TYR A 206 9.42 8.08 -17.42
N LYS A 207 9.74 8.17 -18.71
CA LYS A 207 8.91 7.55 -19.75
C LYS A 207 9.12 6.05 -19.76
N ILE A 208 8.02 5.29 -19.82
CA ILE A 208 8.05 3.86 -20.11
C ILE A 208 8.12 3.72 -21.64
N THR A 209 9.18 3.08 -22.14
CA THR A 209 9.50 3.02 -23.56
C THR A 209 9.06 1.73 -24.23
N ALA A 210 8.98 0.63 -23.45
CA ALA A 210 8.54 -0.65 -23.96
C ALA A 210 8.00 -1.54 -22.84
N VAL A 211 7.18 -2.50 -23.20
CA VAL A 211 6.88 -3.67 -22.37
C VAL A 211 7.92 -4.72 -22.70
N ALA A 212 8.87 -4.93 -21.79
CA ALA A 212 9.93 -5.94 -21.97
C ALA A 212 9.35 -7.36 -22.00
N GLY A 213 8.27 -7.58 -21.24
CA GLY A 213 7.50 -8.81 -21.29
C GLY A 213 6.38 -8.85 -20.26
N ILE A 214 5.40 -9.67 -20.54
CA ILE A 214 4.33 -10.05 -19.62
C ILE A 214 4.37 -11.55 -19.46
N HIS A 215 4.27 -12.04 -18.23
CA HIS A 215 4.39 -13.46 -17.94
C HIS A 215 3.31 -14.27 -18.67
N THR A 216 3.67 -15.38 -19.32
CA THR A 216 2.73 -16.16 -20.17
C THR A 216 1.69 -16.93 -19.37
N ASP A 217 2.05 -17.42 -18.17
CA ASP A 217 1.08 -18.04 -17.27
C ASP A 217 0.18 -16.94 -16.65
N VAL A 218 -1.11 -16.99 -16.96
CA VAL A 218 -2.11 -16.03 -16.48
C VAL A 218 -2.30 -16.04 -14.96
N ARG A 219 -1.84 -17.08 -14.28
CA ARG A 219 -1.87 -17.18 -12.82
C ARG A 219 -0.78 -16.36 -12.14
N ILE A 220 0.22 -15.90 -12.92
CA ILE A 220 1.33 -15.06 -12.48
C ILE A 220 1.12 -13.65 -13.02
N ASP A 221 0.61 -12.79 -12.17
CA ASP A 221 0.27 -11.41 -12.53
C ASP A 221 1.51 -10.51 -12.50
N LEU A 222 2.41 -10.68 -13.48
CA LEU A 222 3.70 -10.01 -13.56
C LEU A 222 3.98 -9.48 -14.97
N ALA A 223 4.52 -8.28 -15.03
CA ALA A 223 5.04 -7.61 -16.22
C ALA A 223 6.33 -6.86 -15.93
N LEU A 224 7.17 -6.72 -16.97
CA LEU A 224 8.42 -5.96 -16.95
C LEU A 224 8.36 -4.85 -17.98
N LEU A 225 8.73 -3.63 -17.56
CA LEU A 225 8.65 -2.40 -18.36
C LEU A 225 10.04 -1.77 -18.49
N ARG A 226 10.44 -1.40 -19.70
CA ARG A 226 11.65 -0.59 -19.92
C ARG A 226 11.34 0.89 -19.70
N VAL A 227 12.24 1.58 -19.00
CA VAL A 227 12.15 3.02 -18.72
C VAL A 227 13.35 3.76 -19.29
N GLU A 228 13.15 5.04 -19.63
CA GLU A 228 14.25 5.91 -20.06
C GLU A 228 15.24 6.13 -18.90
N ALA A 229 16.51 6.34 -19.25
CA ALA A 229 17.56 6.62 -18.27
C ALA A 229 17.44 8.02 -17.64
N ASN A 230 16.77 8.95 -18.29
CA ASN A 230 16.62 10.33 -17.86
C ASN A 230 15.15 10.68 -17.61
N PRO A 231 14.86 11.46 -16.55
CA PRO A 231 13.52 11.92 -16.27
C PRO A 231 13.02 12.94 -17.29
N ILE A 232 11.70 13.05 -17.40
CA ILE A 232 11.03 14.06 -18.20
C ILE A 232 10.91 15.34 -17.35
N GLY A 233 11.32 16.49 -17.91
CA GLY A 233 11.15 17.78 -17.23
C GLY A 233 12.18 18.07 -16.15
N VAL A 234 11.80 18.89 -15.17
CA VAL A 234 12.69 19.38 -14.11
C VAL A 234 12.52 18.55 -12.86
N VAL A 235 13.58 17.90 -12.44
CA VAL A 235 13.63 17.14 -11.17
C VAL A 235 14.11 18.02 -10.00
N PRO A 236 13.89 17.61 -8.75
CA PRO A 236 14.43 18.29 -7.57
C PRO A 236 15.95 18.44 -7.65
N ALA A 237 16.47 19.54 -7.09
CA ALA A 237 17.92 19.71 -6.97
C ALA A 237 18.53 18.56 -6.17
N GLY A 238 19.62 17.98 -6.68
CA GLY A 238 20.27 16.82 -6.06
C GLY A 238 19.57 15.47 -6.32
N TRP A 239 18.58 15.43 -7.19
CA TRP A 239 17.95 14.17 -7.58
C TRP A 239 18.96 13.22 -8.22
N THR A 240 18.90 11.97 -7.77
CA THR A 240 19.65 10.86 -8.38
C THR A 240 18.67 9.76 -8.76
N THR A 241 18.91 9.08 -9.87
CA THR A 241 18.11 7.92 -10.26
C THR A 241 18.04 6.92 -9.09
N PRO A 242 16.85 6.41 -8.76
CA PRO A 242 16.71 5.44 -7.68
C PRO A 242 17.55 4.20 -7.91
N ALA A 243 17.99 3.57 -6.81
CA ALA A 243 18.76 2.34 -6.90
C ALA A 243 17.85 1.14 -7.18
N VAL A 244 18.44 0.09 -7.74
CA VAL A 244 17.76 -1.19 -7.98
C VAL A 244 17.47 -1.88 -6.66
N LEU A 245 16.25 -2.39 -6.48
CA LEU A 245 15.90 -3.19 -5.31
C LEU A 245 16.42 -4.63 -5.46
N PRO A 246 17.06 -5.20 -4.43
CA PRO A 246 17.47 -6.59 -4.45
C PRO A 246 16.23 -7.50 -4.41
N VAL A 247 16.13 -8.40 -5.35
CA VAL A 247 15.05 -9.41 -5.41
C VAL A 247 15.54 -10.72 -4.80
N SER A 248 14.82 -11.26 -3.82
CA SER A 248 15.21 -12.51 -3.18
C SER A 248 15.06 -13.72 -4.13
N GLY A 249 16.12 -14.50 -4.30
CA GLY A 249 16.10 -15.78 -5.01
C GLY A 249 15.78 -16.97 -4.09
N THR A 250 15.63 -16.74 -2.80
CA THR A 250 15.35 -17.78 -1.81
C THR A 250 14.07 -17.47 -1.02
N PRO A 251 13.35 -18.49 -0.54
CA PRO A 251 12.18 -18.25 0.30
C PRO A 251 12.57 -17.52 1.59
N PRO A 252 11.71 -16.66 2.12
CA PRO A 252 11.94 -16.03 3.42
C PRO A 252 12.05 -17.09 4.51
N VAL A 253 12.92 -16.85 5.49
CA VAL A 253 13.08 -17.74 6.66
C VAL A 253 11.98 -17.41 7.65
N ILE A 254 10.96 -18.27 7.71
CA ILE A 254 9.87 -18.15 8.67
C ILE A 254 10.30 -18.80 9.97
N GLY A 255 10.44 -17.99 11.03
CA GLY A 255 10.67 -18.47 12.40
C GLY A 255 9.38 -18.88 13.10
N ASP A 256 9.46 -19.11 14.41
CA ASP A 256 8.30 -19.46 15.25
C ASP A 256 7.38 -18.25 15.56
N GLY A 257 7.68 -17.07 15.03
CA GLY A 257 6.95 -15.83 15.24
C GLY A 257 6.37 -15.23 13.96
N GLU A 258 5.85 -14.01 14.06
CA GLU A 258 5.36 -13.25 12.92
C GLU A 258 6.52 -12.90 11.97
N HIS A 259 6.30 -13.09 10.66
CA HIS A 259 7.25 -12.68 9.64
C HIS A 259 6.87 -11.31 9.10
N HIS A 260 7.56 -10.27 9.58
CA HIS A 260 7.26 -8.90 9.22
C HIS A 260 7.70 -8.55 7.80
N VAL A 261 6.80 -7.92 7.08
CA VAL A 261 7.00 -7.39 5.74
C VAL A 261 6.50 -5.95 5.65
N TYR A 262 6.87 -5.25 4.61
CA TYR A 262 6.24 -3.97 4.28
C TYR A 262 5.99 -3.84 2.79
N VAL A 263 4.93 -3.10 2.46
CA VAL A 263 4.58 -2.71 1.10
C VAL A 263 4.88 -1.22 0.94
N VAL A 264 5.48 -0.84 -0.18
CA VAL A 264 5.55 0.56 -0.62
C VAL A 264 4.73 0.71 -1.89
N GLY A 265 3.79 1.65 -1.89
CA GLY A 265 2.93 1.82 -3.05
C GLY A 265 2.02 3.04 -2.94
N TYR A 266 1.07 3.12 -3.86
CA TYR A 266 0.18 4.26 -4.04
C TYR A 266 -1.28 3.81 -3.95
N PRO A 267 -1.86 3.72 -2.74
CA PRO A 267 -3.26 3.35 -2.59
C PRO A 267 -4.17 4.39 -3.23
N ALA A 268 -5.02 3.96 -4.15
CA ALA A 268 -6.04 4.78 -4.80
C ALA A 268 -7.38 4.70 -4.07
N THR A 269 -8.27 5.63 -4.35
CA THR A 269 -9.65 5.58 -3.85
C THR A 269 -10.35 4.32 -4.35
N ASP A 270 -11.01 3.59 -3.47
CA ASP A 270 -11.81 2.43 -3.85
C ASP A 270 -13.19 2.88 -4.38
N ASN A 271 -13.25 3.07 -5.70
CA ASN A 271 -14.48 3.43 -6.40
C ASN A 271 -15.43 2.23 -6.62
N GLN A 272 -14.99 1.01 -6.29
CA GLN A 272 -15.82 -0.20 -6.43
C GLN A 272 -16.61 -0.53 -5.16
N GLY A 273 -16.32 0.17 -4.05
CA GLY A 273 -17.04 0.00 -2.79
C GLY A 273 -16.72 -1.31 -2.06
N VAL A 274 -15.59 -1.93 -2.37
CA VAL A 274 -15.09 -3.14 -1.67
C VAL A 274 -14.69 -2.78 -0.23
N THR A 275 -14.04 -1.64 -0.06
CA THR A 275 -13.67 -1.12 1.27
C THR A 275 -14.65 -0.02 1.68
N PRO A 276 -15.27 -0.09 2.87
CA PRO A 276 -16.18 0.95 3.35
C PRO A 276 -15.50 2.33 3.40
N PRO A 277 -16.16 3.42 2.95
CA PRO A 277 -15.56 4.75 2.87
C PRO A 277 -15.03 5.27 4.21
N ASP A 278 -15.70 4.94 5.30
CA ASP A 278 -15.30 5.32 6.65
C ASP A 278 -14.01 4.60 7.11
N VAL A 279 -13.82 3.36 6.68
CA VAL A 279 -12.59 2.59 6.90
C VAL A 279 -11.44 3.19 6.09
N MET A 280 -11.68 3.51 4.82
CA MET A 280 -10.70 4.17 3.96
C MET A 280 -10.24 5.50 4.56
N MET A 281 -11.19 6.33 5.03
CA MET A 281 -10.87 7.62 5.66
C MET A 281 -10.01 7.44 6.92
N ARG A 282 -10.29 6.43 7.75
CA ARG A 282 -9.54 6.17 8.99
C ARG A 282 -8.10 5.73 8.72
N ILE A 283 -7.89 4.85 7.74
CA ILE A 283 -6.55 4.31 7.43
C ILE A 283 -5.72 5.34 6.65
N PHE A 284 -6.34 6.01 5.67
CA PHE A 284 -5.63 6.83 4.69
C PHE A 284 -5.82 8.33 4.87
N GLY A 285 -6.69 8.76 5.82
CA GLY A 285 -6.94 10.17 6.11
C GLY A 285 -7.49 10.95 4.91
N ASP A 286 -8.26 10.28 4.04
CA ASP A 286 -8.80 10.82 2.79
C ASP A 286 -7.70 11.37 1.84
N VAL A 287 -6.50 10.78 1.90
CA VAL A 287 -5.35 11.12 1.05
C VAL A 287 -4.93 9.89 0.27
N TYR A 288 -5.21 9.89 -1.02
CA TYR A 288 -5.00 8.78 -1.94
C TYR A 288 -4.03 9.14 -3.05
N GLU A 289 -3.60 8.14 -3.80
CA GLU A 289 -2.69 8.24 -4.94
C GLU A 289 -1.33 8.89 -4.60
N VAL A 290 -0.96 8.88 -3.33
CA VAL A 290 0.33 9.32 -2.81
C VAL A 290 1.07 8.16 -2.18
N LYS A 291 2.39 8.25 -2.17
CA LYS A 291 3.25 7.18 -1.66
C LYS A 291 3.02 6.88 -0.19
N ARG A 292 2.91 5.59 0.15
CA ARG A 292 2.77 5.11 1.52
C ARG A 292 3.68 3.93 1.81
N LEU A 293 4.12 3.85 3.06
CA LEU A 293 4.75 2.68 3.68
C LEU A 293 3.69 1.93 4.50
N GLN A 294 3.48 0.66 4.21
CA GLN A 294 2.40 -0.16 4.74
C GLN A 294 3.00 -1.44 5.34
N PRO A 295 3.40 -1.44 6.62
CA PRO A 295 3.91 -2.63 7.29
C PRO A 295 2.79 -3.62 7.59
N GLY A 296 3.19 -4.89 7.76
CA GLY A 296 2.32 -6.01 8.08
C GLY A 296 3.10 -7.29 8.23
N THR A 297 2.41 -8.42 8.14
CA THR A 297 3.00 -9.76 8.26
C THR A 297 2.65 -10.62 7.07
N MET A 298 3.52 -11.55 6.74
CA MET A 298 3.22 -12.64 5.82
C MET A 298 2.36 -13.67 6.54
N THR A 299 1.19 -14.02 5.96
CA THR A 299 0.20 -14.86 6.63
C THR A 299 0.20 -16.31 6.15
N ALA A 300 0.43 -16.55 4.86
CA ALA A 300 0.50 -17.92 4.34
C ALA A 300 1.27 -17.98 3.01
N ILE A 301 1.89 -19.14 2.74
CA ILE A 301 2.53 -19.43 1.45
C ILE A 301 1.72 -20.54 0.74
N SER A 302 1.36 -20.30 -0.53
CA SER A 302 0.70 -21.33 -1.32
C SER A 302 1.66 -22.48 -1.66
N ALA A 303 1.21 -23.71 -1.43
CA ALA A 303 1.96 -24.89 -1.79
C ALA A 303 2.00 -25.17 -3.31
N THR A 304 0.98 -24.71 -4.03
CA THR A 304 0.76 -25.09 -5.45
C THR A 304 0.99 -23.93 -6.44
N LEU A 305 0.86 -22.69 -6.01
CA LEU A 305 1.01 -21.50 -6.85
C LEU A 305 2.19 -20.66 -6.41
N PRO A 306 2.81 -19.90 -7.31
CA PRO A 306 3.88 -18.96 -6.95
C PRO A 306 3.28 -17.70 -6.32
N ARG A 307 2.64 -17.85 -5.17
CA ARG A 307 2.03 -16.73 -4.40
C ARG A 307 2.09 -16.98 -2.91
N PHE A 308 2.01 -15.89 -2.16
CA PHE A 308 1.80 -15.88 -0.72
C PHE A 308 0.78 -14.79 -0.35
N SER A 309 0.31 -14.81 0.88
CA SER A 309 -0.59 -13.79 1.42
C SER A 309 0.08 -12.97 2.52
N HIS A 310 -0.39 -11.73 2.66
CA HIS A 310 0.04 -10.78 3.70
C HIS A 310 -1.15 -9.91 4.14
N ASP A 311 -1.02 -9.23 5.27
CA ASP A 311 -2.09 -8.44 5.87
C ASP A 311 -1.82 -6.92 5.90
N CYS A 312 -0.83 -6.43 5.16
CA CYS A 312 -0.58 -4.99 5.01
C CYS A 312 -1.84 -4.26 4.50
N SER A 313 -2.09 -3.04 5.00
CA SER A 313 -3.24 -2.23 4.58
C SER A 313 -3.06 -1.69 3.15
N THR A 314 -3.58 -2.41 2.15
CA THR A 314 -3.52 -2.02 0.74
C THR A 314 -4.89 -1.68 0.18
N LEU A 315 -4.93 -0.89 -0.89
CA LEU A 315 -6.11 -0.58 -1.70
C LEU A 315 -5.80 -0.80 -3.18
N GLY A 316 -6.79 -0.58 -4.04
CA GLY A 316 -6.56 -0.40 -5.48
C GLY A 316 -5.43 0.61 -5.70
N GLY A 317 -4.67 0.48 -6.80
CA GLY A 317 -3.47 1.30 -7.01
C GLY A 317 -2.19 0.75 -6.38
N ASN A 318 -2.26 -0.02 -5.28
CA ASN A 318 -1.11 -0.81 -4.81
C ASN A 318 -0.74 -1.97 -5.73
N SER A 319 -1.55 -2.29 -6.72
CA SER A 319 -1.19 -3.27 -7.76
C SER A 319 0.17 -2.94 -8.37
N GLY A 320 1.12 -3.87 -8.29
CA GLY A 320 2.50 -3.68 -8.73
C GLY A 320 3.47 -3.17 -7.65
N SER A 321 3.02 -3.02 -6.41
CA SER A 321 3.89 -2.68 -5.28
C SER A 321 4.83 -3.83 -4.92
N CYS A 322 6.04 -3.50 -4.47
CA CYS A 322 6.93 -4.48 -3.87
C CYS A 322 6.45 -4.88 -2.47
N VAL A 323 6.56 -6.17 -2.16
CA VAL A 323 6.50 -6.68 -0.79
C VAL A 323 7.92 -7.00 -0.37
N VAL A 324 8.40 -6.29 0.64
CA VAL A 324 9.79 -6.36 1.10
C VAL A 324 9.84 -7.02 2.47
N ASP A 325 10.75 -7.93 2.63
CA ASP A 325 11.07 -8.56 3.92
C ASP A 325 11.75 -7.53 4.83
N LEU A 326 11.21 -7.31 6.05
CA LEU A 326 11.73 -6.29 6.96
C LEU A 326 13.11 -6.65 7.54
N GLN A 327 13.47 -7.93 7.57
CA GLN A 327 14.74 -8.38 8.12
C GLN A 327 15.89 -8.29 7.11
N THR A 328 15.64 -8.69 5.86
CA THR A 328 16.67 -8.73 4.81
C THR A 328 16.66 -7.50 3.91
N HIS A 329 15.55 -6.76 3.86
CA HIS A 329 15.27 -5.68 2.90
C HIS A 329 15.33 -6.11 1.43
N GLN A 330 15.10 -7.40 1.18
CA GLN A 330 14.96 -7.94 -0.16
C GLN A 330 13.49 -7.97 -0.57
N VAL A 331 13.21 -7.71 -1.84
CA VAL A 331 11.87 -7.86 -2.39
C VAL A 331 11.57 -9.35 -2.51
N ILE A 332 10.60 -9.82 -1.74
CA ILE A 332 10.12 -11.20 -1.76
C ILE A 332 8.84 -11.35 -2.59
N GLY A 333 8.13 -10.27 -2.89
CA GLY A 333 6.86 -10.36 -3.60
C GLY A 333 6.47 -9.16 -4.43
N LEU A 334 5.57 -9.42 -5.36
CA LEU A 334 4.86 -8.43 -6.17
C LEU A 334 3.39 -8.47 -5.81
N HIS A 335 2.89 -7.44 -5.11
CA HIS A 335 1.48 -7.35 -4.69
C HIS A 335 0.57 -7.20 -5.92
N PHE A 336 -0.53 -7.96 -5.98
CA PHE A 336 -1.44 -7.93 -7.12
C PHE A 336 -2.92 -7.90 -6.79
N SER A 337 -3.34 -8.28 -5.59
CA SER A 337 -4.75 -8.37 -5.22
C SER A 337 -4.93 -8.35 -3.71
N GLY A 338 -6.08 -7.88 -3.27
CA GLY A 338 -6.52 -7.95 -1.89
C GLY A 338 -8.00 -7.63 -1.78
N GLY A 339 -8.60 -7.98 -0.65
CA GLY A 339 -9.98 -7.68 -0.31
C GLY A 339 -10.09 -7.17 1.13
N TYR A 340 -11.03 -6.28 1.36
CA TYR A 340 -11.31 -5.81 2.71
C TYR A 340 -11.72 -6.99 3.61
N ARG A 341 -11.03 -7.15 4.76
CA ARG A 341 -11.16 -8.30 5.68
C ARG A 341 -10.77 -9.66 5.09
N GLU A 342 -10.13 -9.67 3.94
CA GLU A 342 -9.49 -10.82 3.33
C GLU A 342 -7.97 -10.64 3.35
N SER A 343 -7.24 -11.67 2.97
CA SER A 343 -5.79 -11.56 2.80
C SER A 343 -5.46 -10.80 1.52
N ASN A 344 -4.39 -10.03 1.55
CA ASN A 344 -3.75 -9.55 0.33
C ASN A 344 -2.84 -10.62 -0.24
N TYR A 345 -2.65 -10.62 -1.56
CA TYR A 345 -1.86 -11.61 -2.26
C TYR A 345 -0.71 -10.98 -3.04
N ALA A 346 0.42 -11.66 -3.02
CA ALA A 346 1.60 -11.30 -3.80
C ALA A 346 2.15 -12.49 -4.58
N VAL A 347 2.71 -12.24 -5.76
CA VAL A 347 3.52 -13.22 -6.49
C VAL A 347 4.78 -13.50 -5.67
N ALA A 348 5.08 -14.76 -5.39
CA ALA A 348 6.27 -15.19 -4.67
C ALA A 348 7.47 -15.18 -5.61
N LEU A 349 8.26 -14.11 -5.62
CA LEU A 349 9.32 -13.87 -6.59
C LEU A 349 10.45 -14.92 -6.48
N TRP A 350 10.78 -15.39 -5.30
CA TRP A 350 11.76 -16.46 -5.10
C TRP A 350 11.42 -17.76 -5.83
N LYS A 351 10.13 -18.00 -6.09
CA LYS A 351 9.68 -19.18 -6.89
C LYS A 351 9.89 -18.99 -8.40
N LEU A 352 10.25 -17.78 -8.81
CA LEU A 352 10.50 -17.40 -10.20
C LEU A 352 11.98 -17.06 -10.48
N ALA A 353 12.89 -17.44 -9.57
CA ALA A 353 14.33 -17.14 -9.72
C ALA A 353 14.92 -17.72 -11.01
N ASP A 354 14.42 -18.88 -11.47
CA ASP A 354 14.84 -19.53 -12.72
C ASP A 354 13.92 -19.22 -13.91
N ASP A 355 12.94 -18.33 -13.74
CA ASP A 355 11.98 -18.00 -14.80
C ASP A 355 12.67 -17.32 -15.98
N PRO A 356 12.50 -17.83 -17.24
CA PRO A 356 13.17 -17.25 -18.41
C PRO A 356 12.86 -15.79 -18.65
N LEU A 357 11.61 -15.36 -18.44
CA LEU A 357 11.21 -13.96 -18.65
C LEU A 357 12.03 -13.01 -17.76
N LEU A 358 12.21 -13.36 -16.48
CA LEU A 358 12.91 -12.50 -15.53
C LEU A 358 14.42 -12.51 -15.80
N ARG A 359 15.01 -13.68 -16.07
CA ARG A 359 16.43 -13.81 -16.37
C ARG A 359 16.81 -13.09 -17.67
N ASP A 360 16.05 -13.34 -18.76
CA ASP A 360 16.34 -12.77 -20.08
C ASP A 360 16.16 -11.24 -20.09
N ALA A 361 15.26 -10.71 -19.24
CA ALA A 361 15.07 -9.27 -19.04
C ALA A 361 16.18 -8.63 -18.19
N GLY A 362 16.98 -9.41 -17.45
CA GLY A 362 18.09 -8.94 -16.63
C GLY A 362 17.76 -8.71 -15.16
N VAL A 363 16.66 -9.30 -14.64
CA VAL A 363 16.36 -9.28 -13.20
C VAL A 363 17.43 -10.12 -12.48
N GLN A 364 18.07 -9.51 -11.48
CA GLN A 364 19.07 -10.19 -10.67
C GLN A 364 18.48 -10.58 -9.33
N PHE A 365 18.54 -11.90 -9.06
CA PHE A 365 18.18 -12.45 -7.76
C PHE A 365 19.41 -12.54 -6.86
N VAL A 366 19.22 -12.27 -5.57
CA VAL A 366 20.25 -12.31 -4.52
C VAL A 366 19.95 -13.38 -3.50
#